data_411cbe2c80e9a209e2507eed571c6e1a
#
_entry.id   411cbe2c80e9a209e2507eed571c6e1a
#
_cell.length_a   1.000
_cell.length_b   1.000
_cell.length_c   1.000
_cell.angle_alpha   90.00
_cell.angle_beta   90.00
_cell.angle_gamma   90.00
#
_symmetry.space_group_name_H-M   'P 1'
#
loop_
_entity.id
_entity.type
_entity.pdbx_description
1 polymer ?
#
loop_
_entity_poly.entity_id
_entity_poly.type
_entity_poly.pdbx_seq_one_letter_code
_entity_poly.pdbx_strand_id
1 'polypeptide(L)'
;MTVDIKPEVLQPKEIWKDVVGQEGRYRVSTFGRILGVKYNRIMSQYESRPKTHYLYVSLYIKDRRHHSKDVKVHKIVMDSFSPNPNRDKFTDIHHIDHNKHNNNISNLVRLSNKEHSQLEMAYRKECKDKV
;
A
#
# COMPACT_ATOMS: atom_id res chain seq x y z
N MET A 1 -4.85 2.88 -38.55
CA MET A 1 -4.37 1.56 -38.16
C MET A 1 -5.05 1.15 -36.86
N THR A 2 -5.88 0.16 -36.95
CA THR A 2 -6.55 -0.35 -35.75
C THR A 2 -5.60 -1.28 -35.00
N VAL A 3 -5.29 -0.91 -33.79
CA VAL A 3 -4.53 -1.81 -32.91
C VAL A 3 -5.56 -2.66 -32.18
N ASP A 4 -5.50 -3.96 -32.41
CA ASP A 4 -6.30 -4.90 -31.63
C ASP A 4 -5.77 -4.92 -30.20
N ILE A 5 -6.45 -4.18 -29.34
CA ILE A 5 -6.09 -4.16 -27.92
C ILE A 5 -6.75 -5.37 -27.29
N LYS A 6 -5.94 -6.34 -26.92
CA LYS A 6 -6.43 -7.51 -26.19
C LYS A 6 -6.82 -7.10 -24.77
N PRO A 7 -7.83 -7.73 -24.16
CA PRO A 7 -8.28 -7.39 -22.82
C PRO A 7 -7.15 -7.36 -21.79
N GLU A 8 -6.16 -8.23 -21.90
CA GLU A 8 -5.02 -8.28 -20.98
C GLU A 8 -4.08 -7.08 -21.13
N VAL A 9 -4.19 -6.33 -22.23
CA VAL A 9 -3.39 -5.11 -22.45
C VAL A 9 -4.11 -3.89 -21.88
N LEU A 10 -5.39 -4.02 -21.55
CA LEU A 10 -6.17 -2.95 -20.92
C LEU A 10 -5.97 -2.93 -19.39
N GLN A 11 -4.74 -3.13 -18.97
CA GLN A 11 -4.39 -3.01 -17.56
C GLN A 11 -4.49 -1.54 -17.12
N PRO A 12 -4.96 -1.27 -15.90
CA PRO A 12 -4.95 0.09 -15.39
C PRO A 12 -3.54 0.67 -15.46
N LYS A 13 -3.42 1.88 -15.98
CA LYS A 13 -2.14 2.56 -16.00
C LYS A 13 -1.68 2.87 -14.58
N GLU A 14 -0.39 2.76 -14.37
CA GLU A 14 0.22 3.21 -13.13
C GLU A 14 0.13 4.73 -13.05
N ILE A 15 -0.50 5.24 -12.00
CA ILE A 15 -0.65 6.68 -11.76
C ILE A 15 0.19 7.03 -10.54
N TRP A 16 0.89 8.16 -10.63
CA TRP A 16 1.79 8.65 -9.59
C TRP A 16 1.23 9.89 -8.93
N LYS A 17 1.35 9.97 -7.60
CA LYS A 17 1.01 11.14 -6.81
C LYS A 17 2.12 11.43 -5.81
N ASP A 18 2.17 12.67 -5.32
CA ASP A 18 3.05 12.98 -4.20
C ASP A 18 2.61 12.19 -2.96
N VAL A 19 3.58 11.70 -2.22
CA VAL A 19 3.31 11.05 -0.93
C VAL A 19 2.80 12.13 0.04
N VAL A 20 1.66 11.85 0.64
CA VAL A 20 1.03 12.77 1.61
C VAL A 20 2.00 13.07 2.76
N GLY A 21 2.23 14.35 3.04
CA GLY A 21 3.21 14.79 4.04
C GLY A 21 4.65 14.81 3.57
N GLN A 22 4.94 14.34 2.35
CA GLN A 22 6.28 14.28 1.77
C GLN A 22 6.30 14.83 0.35
N GLU A 23 5.43 15.78 0.07
CA GLU A 23 5.27 16.39 -1.25
C GLU A 23 6.62 16.95 -1.74
N GLY A 24 6.92 16.67 -3.01
CA GLY A 24 8.19 17.07 -3.62
C GLY A 24 9.38 16.18 -3.29
N ARG A 25 9.29 15.31 -2.31
CA ARG A 25 10.39 14.40 -1.92
C ARG A 25 10.16 12.99 -2.41
N TYR A 26 8.94 12.50 -2.29
CA TYR A 26 8.57 11.14 -2.67
C TYR A 26 7.27 11.16 -3.42
N ARG A 27 7.15 10.23 -4.37
CA ARG A 27 5.91 9.97 -5.08
C ARG A 27 5.54 8.51 -4.94
N VAL A 28 4.26 8.22 -4.93
CA VAL A 28 3.74 6.88 -4.79
C VAL A 28 2.86 6.54 -5.99
N SER A 29 2.95 5.30 -6.46
CA SER A 29 2.12 4.85 -7.58
C SER A 29 0.94 4.03 -7.09
N THR A 30 -0.06 3.93 -7.96
CA THR A 30 -1.21 3.04 -7.74
C THR A 30 -0.81 1.58 -7.65
N PHE A 31 0.39 1.23 -8.11
CA PHE A 31 0.93 -0.14 -8.02
C PHE A 31 1.71 -0.40 -6.73
N GLY A 32 1.83 0.60 -5.87
CA GLY A 32 2.55 0.46 -4.61
C GLY A 32 4.04 0.72 -4.70
N ARG A 33 4.52 1.33 -5.78
CA ARG A 33 5.93 1.71 -5.90
C ARG A 33 6.15 3.10 -5.33
N ILE A 34 7.31 3.32 -4.74
CA ILE A 34 7.69 4.61 -4.14
C ILE A 34 8.88 5.15 -4.90
N LEU A 35 8.79 6.39 -5.37
CA LEU A 35 9.86 7.07 -6.09
C LEU A 35 10.49 8.14 -5.21
N GLY A 36 11.81 8.09 -5.07
CA GLY A 36 12.57 9.19 -4.48
C GLY A 36 12.87 10.23 -5.55
N VAL A 37 12.28 11.41 -5.42
CA VAL A 37 12.32 12.44 -6.46
C VAL A 37 13.72 12.97 -6.67
N LYS A 38 14.46 13.21 -5.59
CA LYS A 38 15.80 13.82 -5.66
C LYS A 38 16.76 13.05 -6.59
N TYR A 39 16.73 11.72 -6.50
CA TYR A 39 17.62 10.87 -7.28
C TYR A 39 16.90 10.11 -8.40
N ASN A 40 15.61 10.40 -8.60
CA ASN A 40 14.76 9.72 -9.59
C ASN A 40 14.90 8.18 -9.48
N ARG A 41 14.73 7.67 -8.28
CA ARG A 41 15.02 6.27 -7.95
C ARG A 41 13.84 5.60 -7.26
N ILE A 42 13.50 4.39 -7.73
CA ILE A 42 12.50 3.56 -7.04
C ILE A 42 13.11 3.05 -5.74
N MET A 43 12.40 3.29 -4.65
CA MET A 43 12.85 2.91 -3.31
C MET A 43 12.67 1.41 -3.09
N SER A 44 13.65 0.80 -2.44
CA SER A 44 13.56 -0.61 -2.03
C SER A 44 12.54 -0.80 -0.93
N GLN A 45 11.78 -1.88 -1.01
CA GLN A 45 10.80 -2.25 0.00
C GLN A 45 11.21 -3.55 0.68
N TYR A 46 10.89 -3.69 1.95
CA TYR A 46 11.35 -4.82 2.75
C TYR A 46 10.37 -5.11 3.89
N GLU A 47 10.42 -6.33 4.39
CA GLU A 47 9.67 -6.73 5.58
C GLU A 47 10.48 -6.35 6.82
N SER A 48 10.09 -5.25 7.47
CA SER A 48 10.77 -4.81 8.70
C SER A 48 10.44 -5.71 9.89
N ARG A 49 9.28 -6.36 9.86
CA ARG A 49 8.82 -7.26 10.91
C ARG A 49 8.36 -8.58 10.29
N PRO A 50 9.17 -9.64 10.36
CA PRO A 50 8.90 -10.89 9.64
C PRO A 50 7.55 -11.53 9.93
N LYS A 51 7.05 -11.41 11.15
CA LYS A 51 5.79 -12.05 11.54
C LYS A 51 4.55 -11.41 10.90
N THR A 52 4.63 -10.15 10.50
CA THR A 52 3.49 -9.43 9.92
C THR A 52 3.45 -9.48 8.40
N HIS A 53 4.61 -9.72 7.75
CA HIS A 53 4.77 -9.77 6.29
C HIS A 53 4.41 -8.49 5.55
N TYR A 54 4.22 -7.38 6.26
CA TYR A 54 3.98 -6.08 5.63
C TYR A 54 5.25 -5.54 5.01
N LEU A 55 5.11 -4.88 3.86
CA LEU A 55 6.23 -4.18 3.23
C LEU A 55 6.36 -2.78 3.80
N TYR A 56 7.61 -2.41 4.05
CA TYR A 56 7.99 -1.09 4.55
C TYR A 56 8.94 -0.43 3.56
N VAL A 57 8.99 0.88 3.60
CA VAL A 57 9.97 1.68 2.89
C VAL A 57 10.58 2.66 3.88
N SER A 58 11.89 2.90 3.76
CA SER A 58 12.57 3.86 4.61
C SER A 58 12.51 5.24 3.95
N LEU A 59 11.78 6.16 4.56
CA LEU A 59 11.66 7.53 4.06
C LEU A 59 12.46 8.49 4.92
N TYR A 60 13.15 9.41 4.27
CA TYR A 60 13.81 10.50 4.97
C TYR A 60 12.77 11.45 5.53
N ILE A 61 12.82 11.64 6.85
CA ILE A 61 11.95 12.59 7.52
C ILE A 61 12.83 13.67 8.13
N LYS A 62 12.56 14.91 7.78
CA LYS A 62 13.28 16.04 8.35
C LYS A 62 12.81 16.24 9.78
N ASP A 63 13.24 15.33 10.65
CA ASP A 63 12.97 15.41 12.08
C ASP A 63 14.27 15.69 12.81
N ARG A 64 14.12 16.18 14.01
CA ARG A 64 15.21 16.70 14.87
C ARG A 64 16.33 15.70 15.14
N ARG A 65 16.07 14.40 15.13
CA ARG A 65 17.02 13.37 15.54
C ARG A 65 17.09 12.16 14.62
N HIS A 66 16.06 11.91 13.85
CA HIS A 66 15.99 10.76 12.96
C HIS A 66 15.90 11.19 11.52
N HIS A 67 16.82 10.67 10.72
CA HIS A 67 16.91 11.03 9.32
C HIS A 67 16.05 10.12 8.43
N SER A 68 15.60 8.98 8.97
CA SER A 68 14.74 8.08 8.22
C SER A 68 13.79 7.36 9.16
N LYS A 69 12.65 6.93 8.60
CA LYS A 69 11.64 6.17 9.32
C LYS A 69 11.07 5.10 8.39
N ASP A 70 10.85 3.92 8.94
CA ASP A 70 10.17 2.84 8.24
C ASP A 70 8.67 3.10 8.24
N VAL A 71 8.09 3.17 7.06
CA VAL A 71 6.66 3.43 6.88
C VAL A 71 6.05 2.30 6.06
N LYS A 72 4.86 1.86 6.45
CA LYS A 72 4.16 0.80 5.73
C LYS A 72 3.71 1.29 4.36
N VAL A 73 4.05 0.53 3.32
CA VAL A 73 3.74 0.91 1.94
C VAL A 73 2.24 1.03 1.71
N HIS A 74 1.45 0.06 2.21
CA HIS A 74 -0.02 0.11 2.02
C HIS A 74 -0.64 1.37 2.63
N LYS A 75 -0.09 1.85 3.73
CA LYS A 75 -0.55 3.08 4.36
C LYS A 75 -0.24 4.30 3.49
N ILE A 76 0.96 4.35 2.91
CA ILE A 76 1.35 5.43 2.01
C ILE A 76 0.41 5.47 0.80
N VAL A 77 0.15 4.32 0.19
CA VAL A 77 -0.73 4.21 -0.97
C VAL A 77 -2.13 4.74 -0.63
N MET A 78 -2.72 4.23 0.45
CA MET A 78 -4.08 4.60 0.81
C MET A 78 -4.20 6.06 1.24
N ASP A 79 -3.25 6.56 2.03
CA ASP A 79 -3.31 7.95 2.49
C ASP A 79 -3.11 8.94 1.35
N SER A 80 -2.36 8.56 0.32
CA SER A 80 -2.08 9.44 -0.81
C SER A 80 -3.21 9.43 -1.86
N PHE A 81 -3.79 8.27 -2.13
CA PHE A 81 -4.83 8.12 -3.15
C PHE A 81 -6.25 8.15 -2.61
N SER A 82 -6.44 7.71 -1.38
CA SER A 82 -7.76 7.61 -0.77
C SER A 82 -7.69 8.04 0.69
N PRO A 83 -7.59 9.35 0.96
CA PRO A 83 -7.54 9.83 2.34
C PRO A 83 -8.74 9.34 3.16
N ASN A 84 -8.48 8.97 4.40
CA ASN A 84 -9.52 8.43 5.27
C ASN A 84 -10.44 9.55 5.75
N PRO A 85 -11.73 9.57 5.36
CA PRO A 85 -12.67 10.58 5.81
C PRO A 85 -13.08 10.40 7.27
N ASN A 86 -12.87 9.22 7.84
CA ASN A 86 -13.24 8.93 9.22
C ASN A 86 -12.13 8.15 9.91
N ARG A 87 -11.16 8.88 10.45
CA ARG A 87 -9.96 8.30 11.07
C ARG A 87 -10.26 7.49 12.32
N ASP A 88 -11.36 7.77 12.99
CA ASP A 88 -11.70 7.09 14.24
C ASP A 88 -12.32 5.71 14.00
N LYS A 89 -12.97 5.53 12.87
CA LYS A 89 -13.71 4.30 12.56
C LYS A 89 -12.95 3.34 11.64
N PHE A 90 -12.42 3.83 10.54
CA PHE A 90 -11.77 3.00 9.52
C PHE A 90 -10.25 3.07 9.67
N THR A 91 -9.75 2.43 10.73
CA THR A 91 -8.33 2.51 11.10
C THR A 91 -7.47 1.48 10.39
N ASP A 92 -8.06 0.38 9.92
CA ASP A 92 -7.31 -0.73 9.35
C ASP A 92 -7.37 -0.72 7.83
N ILE A 93 -6.27 -1.14 7.20
CA ILE A 93 -6.19 -1.33 5.77
C ILE A 93 -6.06 -2.84 5.51
N HIS A 94 -6.98 -3.39 4.73
CA HIS A 94 -7.04 -4.81 4.43
C HIS A 94 -6.55 -5.06 3.00
N HIS A 95 -5.71 -6.09 2.83
CA HIS A 95 -5.31 -6.61 1.53
C HIS A 95 -6.35 -7.63 1.08
N ILE A 96 -7.09 -7.31 0.03
CA ILE A 96 -8.25 -8.11 -0.41
C ILE A 96 -7.85 -9.54 -0.72
N ASP A 97 -6.70 -9.75 -1.38
CA ASP A 97 -6.19 -11.08 -1.71
C ASP A 97 -5.38 -11.73 -0.58
N HIS A 98 -5.31 -11.08 0.59
CA HIS A 98 -4.50 -11.50 1.73
C HIS A 98 -2.99 -11.55 1.46
N ASN A 99 -2.53 -11.04 0.32
CA ASN A 99 -1.11 -10.91 0.01
C ASN A 99 -0.63 -9.54 0.43
N LYS A 100 0.07 -9.46 1.53
CA LYS A 100 0.54 -8.20 2.12
C LYS A 100 1.65 -7.52 1.30
N HIS A 101 2.17 -8.20 0.28
CA HIS A 101 3.11 -7.62 -0.67
C HIS A 101 2.42 -6.98 -1.86
N ASN A 102 1.13 -7.24 -2.06
CA ASN A 102 0.36 -6.66 -3.15
C ASN A 102 -0.27 -5.34 -2.68
N ASN A 103 0.46 -4.26 -2.83
CA ASN A 103 0.04 -2.93 -2.42
C ASN A 103 -0.54 -2.09 -3.56
N ASN A 104 -1.06 -2.75 -4.59
CA ASN A 104 -1.85 -2.09 -5.63
C ASN A 104 -3.11 -1.50 -4.98
N ILE A 105 -3.45 -0.25 -5.34
CA ILE A 105 -4.60 0.44 -4.75
C ILE A 105 -5.90 -0.36 -4.92
N SER A 106 -6.03 -1.13 -6.01
CA SER A 106 -7.20 -1.97 -6.25
C SER A 106 -7.33 -3.14 -5.28
N ASN A 107 -6.24 -3.49 -4.58
CA ASN A 107 -6.20 -4.58 -3.62
C ASN A 107 -6.34 -4.13 -2.17
N LEU A 108 -6.51 -2.83 -1.95
CA LEU A 108 -6.56 -2.26 -0.60
C LEU A 108 -7.92 -1.70 -0.30
N VAL A 109 -8.40 -1.92 0.92
CA VAL A 109 -9.67 -1.39 1.40
C VAL A 109 -9.54 -0.99 2.87
N ARG A 110 -10.19 0.11 3.24
CA ARG A 110 -10.23 0.54 4.64
C ARG A 110 -11.37 -0.16 5.36
N LEU A 111 -11.06 -0.70 6.52
CA LEU A 111 -12.05 -1.39 7.37
C LEU A 111 -11.93 -0.88 8.80
N SER A 112 -13.01 -1.02 9.54
CA SER A 112 -12.93 -0.89 10.99
C SER A 112 -12.15 -2.09 11.56
N ASN A 113 -11.62 -1.93 12.75
CA ASN A 113 -10.90 -3.01 13.44
C ASN A 113 -11.79 -4.26 13.56
N LYS A 114 -13.06 -4.07 13.88
CA LYS A 114 -14.03 -5.15 14.02
C LYS A 114 -14.25 -5.89 12.70
N GLU A 115 -14.48 -5.14 11.60
CA GLU A 115 -14.66 -5.72 10.27
C GLU A 115 -13.42 -6.50 9.83
N HIS A 116 -12.25 -5.93 10.04
CA HIS A 116 -10.98 -6.56 9.67
C HIS A 116 -10.78 -7.88 10.43
N SER A 117 -11.05 -7.87 11.74
CA SER A 117 -10.94 -9.09 12.56
C SER A 117 -11.90 -10.17 12.10
N GLN A 118 -13.14 -9.81 11.76
CA GLN A 118 -14.14 -10.75 11.27
C GLN A 118 -13.72 -11.39 9.95
N LEU A 119 -13.18 -10.60 9.01
CA LEU A 119 -12.69 -11.11 7.74
C LEU A 119 -11.50 -12.05 7.91
N GLU A 120 -10.56 -11.70 8.80
CA GLU A 120 -9.41 -12.54 9.07
C GLU A 120 -9.80 -13.87 9.68
N MET A 121 -10.76 -13.87 10.59
CA MET A 121 -11.27 -15.10 11.19
C MET A 121 -11.97 -15.98 10.16
N ALA A 122 -12.79 -15.40 9.30
CA ALA A 122 -13.47 -16.14 8.24
C ALA A 122 -12.47 -16.76 7.26
N TYR A 123 -11.44 -16.00 6.89
CA TYR A 123 -10.39 -16.47 5.98
C TYR A 123 -9.62 -17.64 6.60
N ARG A 124 -9.24 -17.54 7.87
CA ARG A 124 -8.52 -18.61 8.57
C ARG A 124 -9.36 -19.89 8.63
N LYS A 125 -10.65 -19.75 8.87
CA LYS A 125 -11.56 -20.88 8.89
C LYS A 125 -11.64 -21.57 7.53
N GLU A 126 -11.77 -20.79 6.45
CA GLU A 126 -11.75 -21.32 5.09
C GLU A 126 -10.47 -22.09 4.79
N CYS A 127 -9.33 -21.54 5.16
CA CYS A 127 -8.04 -22.19 4.93
C CYS A 127 -7.94 -23.51 5.72
N LYS A 128 -8.51 -23.58 6.90
CA LYS A 128 -8.57 -24.81 7.71
C LYS A 128 -9.44 -25.88 7.04
N ASP A 129 -10.58 -25.48 6.51
CA ASP A 129 -11.53 -26.41 5.91
C ASP A 129 -11.04 -26.98 4.56
N LYS A 130 -10.02 -26.36 3.95
CA LYS A 130 -9.44 -26.79 2.68
C LYS A 130 -8.26 -27.75 2.81
N VAL A 131 -7.87 -28.09 3.99
CA VAL A 131 -6.74 -29.01 4.23
C VAL A 131 -7.18 -30.47 4.16
#